data_3011e8a218f1feae2253ee8e9312cefd
#
_entry.id   3011e8a218f1feae2253ee8e9312cefd
#
_cell.length_a   1.000
_cell.length_b   1.000
_cell.length_c   1.000
_cell.angle_alpha   90.00
_cell.angle_beta   90.00
_cell.angle_gamma   90.00
#
_symmetry.space_group_name_H-M   'P 1'
#
loop_
_entity.id
_entity.type
_entity.pdbx_description
1 polymer ?
#
loop_
_entity_poly.entity_id
_entity_poly.type
_entity_poly.pdbx_seq_one_letter_code
_entity_poly.pdbx_strand_id
1 'polypeptide(L)'
;MKKYTTVIGLEVHAELKTNSKAFCSCSTEFGGEPNTHVCPVCLGMPGALPVLNKQVVEFAIRAGLALNCDIQKFNKFDRKNYFYPDLSKNYQISQFDQPICLGGHIDIEVEGEKKRIGVTRIHMEEDAGKLNHSGATISTSDSSAVDYNRAGVPLIEIVSEPDMRSSEEARAYLEQLKAILEYTDVCDCKMQEGSLRCDANISVMPEGAAEFGTRAEIKNLNSFRALVRALEYEVERQIDLVESGGHVVQETRTWDDAQGMTLSMRSKEEAHDYRYFPEPDLVPVELDDAWIERVKNELPELPAQRQQRLMTENGLPAYDAGLIVATKAMADYFDAACKNAGDDKAVANWLLGDVSAYLNNEGIEIDAFPIKPENLGEMVALIKGGVLSSKLAKKVFAEMLKADKSPKVLVKELGLEQVSDEGAIAAIVDEVLAENPQSIADFKAGKDRAIGFLVGQVMKKSRGKANPGMVNKLLVEKMQ
;
A
#
# COMPACT_ATOMS: atom_id res chain seq x y z
N MET A 1 17.58 -5.47 34.87
CA MET A 1 17.26 -4.36 34.00
C MET A 1 15.82 -3.97 34.26
N LYS A 2 15.52 -2.70 34.45
CA LYS A 2 14.14 -2.23 34.47
C LYS A 2 13.56 -2.50 33.07
N LYS A 3 12.37 -3.08 32.99
CA LYS A 3 11.65 -3.23 31.75
C LYS A 3 10.86 -1.95 31.48
N TYR A 4 10.82 -1.54 30.22
CA TYR A 4 10.08 -0.39 29.78
C TYR A 4 9.02 -0.80 28.77
N THR A 5 7.90 -0.12 28.79
CA THR A 5 6.84 -0.22 27.80
C THR A 5 6.93 1.02 26.91
N THR A 6 6.98 0.81 25.61
CA THR A 6 6.89 1.88 24.60
C THR A 6 5.43 2.24 24.38
N VAL A 7 5.15 3.53 24.18
CA VAL A 7 3.83 4.06 23.83
C VAL A 7 3.97 4.93 22.60
N ILE A 8 3.25 4.59 21.52
CA ILE A 8 3.35 5.27 20.24
C ILE A 8 1.95 5.65 19.76
N GLY A 9 1.81 6.88 19.27
CA GLY A 9 0.71 7.39 18.49
C GLY A 9 1.21 8.02 17.19
N LEU A 10 0.42 7.96 16.13
CA LEU A 10 0.75 8.54 14.82
C LEU A 10 -0.25 9.63 14.44
N GLU A 11 0.26 10.69 13.85
CA GLU A 11 -0.48 11.74 13.16
C GLU A 11 -0.16 11.63 11.68
N VAL A 12 -1.19 11.34 10.86
CA VAL A 12 -0.99 11.07 9.43
C VAL A 12 -1.77 12.08 8.62
N HIS A 13 -1.07 12.83 7.77
CA HIS A 13 -1.65 13.78 6.83
C HIS A 13 -1.75 13.12 5.46
N ALA A 14 -2.93 13.16 4.85
CA ALA A 14 -3.17 12.64 3.52
C ALA A 14 -3.75 13.73 2.62
N GLU A 15 -3.05 14.05 1.52
CA GLU A 15 -3.58 14.93 0.48
C GLU A 15 -4.73 14.24 -0.24
N LEU A 16 -5.87 14.94 -0.32
CA LEU A 16 -7.06 14.39 -0.96
C LEU A 16 -6.95 14.50 -2.49
N LYS A 17 -7.29 13.43 -3.18
CA LYS A 17 -7.20 13.28 -4.63
C LYS A 17 -8.32 14.06 -5.35
N THR A 18 -8.44 15.35 -5.06
CA THR A 18 -9.36 16.26 -5.72
C THR A 18 -8.70 16.96 -6.91
N ASN A 19 -9.48 17.36 -7.91
CA ASN A 19 -8.96 18.11 -9.07
C ASN A 19 -8.74 19.59 -8.75
N SER A 20 -9.30 20.09 -7.67
CA SER A 20 -9.18 21.49 -7.25
C SER A 20 -8.94 21.59 -5.74
N LYS A 21 -8.36 22.71 -5.33
CA LYS A 21 -8.01 23.02 -3.95
C LYS A 21 -9.23 23.04 -3.01
N ALA A 22 -8.97 23.05 -1.70
CA ALA A 22 -10.01 22.99 -0.67
C ALA A 22 -11.01 24.16 -0.74
N PHE A 23 -10.52 25.34 -1.07
CA PHE A 23 -11.33 26.57 -0.98
C PHE A 23 -11.31 27.44 -2.23
N CYS A 24 -10.77 26.94 -3.35
CA CYS A 24 -10.74 27.62 -4.65
C CYS A 24 -10.66 26.60 -5.80
N SER A 25 -10.73 27.10 -7.05
CA SER A 25 -10.71 26.27 -8.27
C SER A 25 -9.33 26.00 -8.84
N CYS A 26 -8.23 26.39 -8.17
CA CYS A 26 -6.89 26.10 -8.65
C CYS A 26 -6.62 24.59 -8.68
N SER A 27 -5.79 24.13 -9.63
CA SER A 27 -5.39 22.74 -9.78
C SER A 27 -4.61 22.25 -8.55
N THR A 28 -4.79 20.97 -8.21
CA THR A 28 -4.00 20.25 -7.21
C THR A 28 -2.90 19.40 -7.85
N GLU A 29 -2.72 19.48 -9.17
CA GLU A 29 -1.73 18.69 -9.91
C GLU A 29 -0.31 18.94 -9.39
N PHE A 30 0.39 17.84 -9.11
CA PHE A 30 1.78 17.87 -8.64
C PHE A 30 2.76 18.15 -9.80
N GLY A 31 3.85 18.88 -9.51
CA GLY A 31 4.95 19.07 -10.46
C GLY A 31 4.78 20.19 -11.48
N GLY A 32 3.78 21.07 -11.30
CA GLY A 32 3.66 22.29 -12.12
C GLY A 32 4.79 23.29 -11.85
N GLU A 33 5.00 24.23 -12.82
CA GLU A 33 5.95 25.35 -12.62
C GLU A 33 5.59 26.13 -11.35
N PRO A 34 6.57 26.58 -10.54
CA PRO A 34 6.32 27.25 -9.27
C PRO A 34 5.36 28.45 -9.41
N ASN A 35 4.40 28.54 -8.49
CA ASN A 35 3.42 29.62 -8.41
C ASN A 35 2.51 29.79 -9.64
N THR A 36 2.25 28.71 -10.39
CA THR A 36 1.32 28.71 -11.53
C THR A 36 -0.10 28.23 -11.16
N HIS A 37 -0.23 27.42 -10.10
CA HIS A 37 -1.50 26.93 -9.58
C HIS A 37 -1.99 27.80 -8.41
N VAL A 38 -2.09 29.11 -8.61
CA VAL A 38 -2.43 30.08 -7.55
C VAL A 38 -3.48 31.08 -8.00
N CYS A 39 -4.28 31.57 -7.05
CA CYS A 39 -5.27 32.61 -7.25
C CYS A 39 -5.36 33.51 -6.00
N PRO A 40 -6.12 34.63 -6.05
CA PRO A 40 -6.24 35.51 -4.89
C PRO A 40 -6.70 34.81 -3.60
N VAL A 41 -7.51 33.72 -3.68
CA VAL A 41 -7.98 32.99 -2.51
C VAL A 41 -6.84 32.22 -1.84
N CYS A 42 -6.15 31.34 -2.55
CA CYS A 42 -5.07 30.54 -1.96
C CYS A 42 -3.80 31.36 -1.67
N LEU A 43 -3.64 32.55 -2.28
CA LEU A 43 -2.61 33.52 -1.91
C LEU A 43 -3.01 34.39 -0.70
N GLY A 44 -4.23 34.30 -0.19
CA GLY A 44 -4.68 35.06 0.97
C GLY A 44 -4.79 36.57 0.71
N MET A 45 -5.12 36.98 -0.53
CA MET A 45 -5.22 38.38 -0.87
C MET A 45 -6.46 39.03 -0.20
N PRO A 46 -6.37 40.29 0.25
CA PRO A 46 -7.48 41.00 0.88
C PRO A 46 -8.76 41.01 0.00
N GLY A 47 -9.89 40.66 0.62
CA GLY A 47 -11.19 40.63 -0.05
C GLY A 47 -11.50 39.32 -0.80
N ALA A 48 -10.58 38.39 -0.87
CA ALA A 48 -10.86 37.05 -1.41
C ALA A 48 -11.53 36.17 -0.35
N LEU A 49 -12.59 35.44 -0.74
CA LEU A 49 -13.34 34.58 0.15
C LEU A 49 -13.20 33.10 -0.25
N PRO A 50 -13.06 32.19 0.72
CA PRO A 50 -13.00 30.75 0.47
C PRO A 50 -14.36 30.21 0.05
N VAL A 51 -14.37 29.18 -0.80
CA VAL A 51 -15.56 28.38 -1.14
C VAL A 51 -15.21 26.91 -0.97
N LEU A 52 -15.86 26.23 -0.03
CA LEU A 52 -15.58 24.85 0.31
C LEU A 52 -15.82 23.90 -0.89
N ASN A 53 -14.83 23.12 -1.22
CA ASN A 53 -14.93 22.06 -2.21
C ASN A 53 -15.71 20.86 -1.65
N LYS A 54 -16.88 20.58 -2.25
CA LYS A 54 -17.75 19.47 -1.84
C LYS A 54 -17.06 18.10 -1.85
N GLN A 55 -16.13 17.88 -2.79
CA GLN A 55 -15.40 16.62 -2.91
C GLN A 55 -14.48 16.36 -1.70
N VAL A 56 -13.96 17.43 -1.07
CA VAL A 56 -13.15 17.32 0.16
C VAL A 56 -13.98 16.71 1.28
N VAL A 57 -15.21 17.21 1.48
CA VAL A 57 -16.14 16.69 2.48
C VAL A 57 -16.46 15.21 2.19
N GLU A 58 -16.74 14.88 0.93
CA GLU A 58 -17.07 13.53 0.52
C GLU A 58 -15.93 12.55 0.74
N PHE A 59 -14.69 12.94 0.43
CA PHE A 59 -13.52 12.13 0.70
C PHE A 59 -13.25 11.96 2.20
N ALA A 60 -13.48 12.99 3.01
CA ALA A 60 -13.35 12.89 4.46
C ALA A 60 -14.39 11.92 5.06
N ILE A 61 -15.66 11.97 4.59
CA ILE A 61 -16.70 11.00 4.97
C ILE A 61 -16.27 9.57 4.56
N ARG A 62 -15.77 9.41 3.34
CA ARG A 62 -15.34 8.12 2.80
C ARG A 62 -14.20 7.52 3.62
N ALA A 63 -13.19 8.31 3.94
CA ALA A 63 -12.08 7.90 4.83
C ALA A 63 -12.60 7.54 6.23
N GLY A 64 -13.47 8.38 6.81
CA GLY A 64 -14.05 8.15 8.13
C GLY A 64 -14.83 6.84 8.22
N LEU A 65 -15.71 6.59 7.25
CA LEU A 65 -16.48 5.33 7.19
C LEU A 65 -15.57 4.10 7.02
N ALA A 66 -14.53 4.20 6.19
CA ALA A 66 -13.58 3.12 5.97
C ALA A 66 -12.71 2.83 7.21
N LEU A 67 -12.51 3.84 8.07
CA LEU A 67 -11.78 3.74 9.33
C LEU A 67 -12.70 3.51 10.54
N ASN A 68 -13.97 3.17 10.29
CA ASN A 68 -14.98 2.90 11.32
C ASN A 68 -15.24 4.07 12.28
N CYS A 69 -15.09 5.30 11.80
CA CYS A 69 -15.35 6.50 12.57
C CYS A 69 -16.83 6.88 12.59
N ASP A 70 -17.25 7.59 13.65
CA ASP A 70 -18.52 8.27 13.71
C ASP A 70 -18.48 9.59 12.94
N ILE A 71 -19.27 9.68 11.86
CA ILE A 71 -19.37 10.90 11.05
C ILE A 71 -20.19 11.95 11.77
N GLN A 72 -19.58 13.11 12.03
CA GLN A 72 -20.24 14.22 12.72
C GLN A 72 -21.10 15.00 11.74
N LYS A 73 -22.44 14.95 11.94
CA LYS A 73 -23.41 15.63 11.07
C LYS A 73 -23.29 17.15 11.09
N PHE A 74 -22.79 17.69 12.18
CA PHE A 74 -22.45 19.11 12.33
C PHE A 74 -20.95 19.22 12.61
N ASN A 75 -20.23 19.90 11.73
CA ASN A 75 -18.81 20.17 11.90
C ASN A 75 -18.47 21.55 11.34
N LYS A 76 -17.34 22.14 11.73
CA LYS A 76 -16.97 23.49 11.33
C LYS A 76 -15.48 23.62 11.11
N PHE A 77 -15.13 24.62 10.32
CA PHE A 77 -13.75 25.05 10.17
C PHE A 77 -13.39 26.12 11.19
N ASP A 78 -12.12 26.10 11.59
CA ASP A 78 -11.49 27.06 12.50
C ASP A 78 -10.22 27.61 11.85
N ARG A 79 -9.77 28.78 12.29
CA ARG A 79 -8.45 29.32 11.95
C ARG A 79 -7.43 28.88 12.97
N LYS A 80 -6.41 28.16 12.52
CA LYS A 80 -5.20 27.83 13.27
C LYS A 80 -4.15 28.89 12.98
N ASN A 81 -3.95 29.82 13.92
CA ASN A 81 -3.14 31.01 13.67
C ASN A 81 -1.67 30.76 14.02
N TYR A 82 -0.80 30.82 13.02
CA TYR A 82 0.64 30.84 13.16
C TYR A 82 1.27 31.50 11.94
N PHE A 83 2.48 31.98 12.10
CA PHE A 83 3.23 32.63 11.03
C PHE A 83 4.31 31.70 10.51
N TYR A 84 4.29 31.48 9.18
CA TYR A 84 5.36 30.81 8.45
C TYR A 84 5.41 31.34 7.02
N PRO A 85 6.59 31.41 6.34
CA PRO A 85 6.71 32.02 5.01
C PRO A 85 5.86 31.35 3.94
N ASP A 86 5.62 30.04 4.03
CA ASP A 86 4.79 29.25 3.10
C ASP A 86 3.31 29.26 3.45
N LEU A 87 2.91 29.92 4.53
CA LEU A 87 1.53 30.10 4.94
C LEU A 87 1.03 31.49 4.49
N SER A 88 0.44 31.57 3.29
CA SER A 88 0.09 32.82 2.60
C SER A 88 -0.84 33.75 3.39
N LYS A 89 -1.72 33.18 4.21
CA LYS A 89 -2.74 33.89 5.01
C LYS A 89 -2.29 34.18 6.46
N ASN A 90 -1.15 33.65 6.90
CA ASN A 90 -0.71 33.60 8.30
C ASN A 90 -1.64 32.80 9.23
N TYR A 91 -2.52 32.02 8.69
CA TYR A 91 -3.33 31.01 9.37
C TYR A 91 -3.64 29.87 8.41
N GLN A 92 -3.91 28.70 8.97
CA GLN A 92 -4.39 27.53 8.26
C GLN A 92 -5.86 27.33 8.58
N ILE A 93 -6.68 27.12 7.56
CA ILE A 93 -8.06 26.67 7.77
C ILE A 93 -8.03 25.19 8.08
N SER A 94 -8.52 24.81 9.26
CA SER A 94 -8.52 23.46 9.80
C SER A 94 -9.79 23.21 10.62
N GLN A 95 -9.91 22.09 11.31
CA GLN A 95 -11.00 21.83 12.25
C GLN A 95 -10.41 21.52 13.63
N PHE A 96 -10.91 22.15 14.68
CA PHE A 96 -10.37 22.01 16.03
C PHE A 96 -11.29 21.22 16.98
N ASP A 97 -12.36 21.85 17.46
CA ASP A 97 -13.25 21.27 18.46
C ASP A 97 -14.41 20.47 17.88
N GLN A 98 -14.75 20.68 16.60
CA GLN A 98 -15.82 19.98 15.89
C GLN A 98 -15.32 19.41 14.55
N PRO A 99 -14.48 18.37 14.59
CA PRO A 99 -13.98 17.71 13.39
C PRO A 99 -15.08 16.90 12.71
N ILE A 100 -14.87 16.54 11.44
CA ILE A 100 -15.84 15.76 10.66
C ILE A 100 -15.98 14.31 11.14
N CYS A 101 -14.94 13.71 11.72
CA CYS A 101 -14.99 12.33 12.21
C CYS A 101 -14.41 12.24 13.62
N LEU A 102 -15.05 11.45 14.47
CA LEU A 102 -14.59 11.12 15.80
C LEU A 102 -14.59 9.61 16.01
N GLY A 103 -13.65 9.14 16.84
CA GLY A 103 -13.50 7.72 17.12
C GLY A 103 -13.09 6.95 15.88
N GLY A 104 -13.14 5.62 15.94
CA GLY A 104 -12.78 4.72 14.86
C GLY A 104 -11.63 3.79 15.24
N HIS A 105 -11.24 2.95 14.29
CA HIS A 105 -10.14 2.01 14.54
C HIS A 105 -9.62 1.37 13.24
N ILE A 106 -8.39 0.86 13.35
CA ILE A 106 -7.76 -0.03 12.38
C ILE A 106 -7.34 -1.30 13.12
N ASP A 107 -7.69 -2.46 12.60
CA ASP A 107 -7.19 -3.74 13.10
C ASP A 107 -5.89 -4.09 12.34
N ILE A 108 -4.80 -4.34 13.08
CA ILE A 108 -3.50 -4.74 12.57
C ILE A 108 -3.18 -6.19 12.97
N GLU A 109 -2.26 -6.83 12.25
CA GLU A 109 -1.74 -8.15 12.60
C GLU A 109 -0.21 -8.10 12.55
N VAL A 110 0.45 -8.39 13.67
CA VAL A 110 1.91 -8.46 13.81
C VAL A 110 2.26 -9.78 14.45
N GLU A 111 3.16 -10.56 13.83
CA GLU A 111 3.59 -11.89 14.29
C GLU A 111 2.42 -12.88 14.57
N GLY A 112 1.29 -12.72 13.85
CA GLY A 112 0.10 -13.55 14.02
C GLY A 112 -0.85 -13.09 15.13
N GLU A 113 -0.50 -12.05 15.89
CA GLU A 113 -1.35 -11.43 16.88
C GLU A 113 -2.16 -10.27 16.28
N LYS A 114 -3.47 -10.30 16.48
CA LYS A 114 -4.38 -9.23 16.05
C LYS A 114 -4.52 -8.19 17.13
N LYS A 115 -4.41 -6.94 16.75
CA LYS A 115 -4.56 -5.81 17.67
C LYS A 115 -5.37 -4.69 17.04
N ARG A 116 -6.27 -4.10 17.82
CA ARG A 116 -7.03 -2.93 17.44
C ARG A 116 -6.29 -1.67 17.87
N ILE A 117 -6.10 -0.76 16.93
CA ILE A 117 -5.55 0.57 17.18
C ILE A 117 -6.67 1.58 16.97
N GLY A 118 -6.95 2.37 17.98
CA GLY A 118 -7.97 3.42 17.92
C GLY A 118 -7.56 4.57 17.02
N VAL A 119 -8.57 5.21 16.43
CA VAL A 119 -8.45 6.49 15.73
C VAL A 119 -9.22 7.52 16.57
N THR A 120 -8.52 8.54 17.06
CA THR A 120 -9.13 9.59 17.87
C THR A 120 -10.08 10.45 17.06
N ARG A 121 -9.59 10.92 15.89
CA ARG A 121 -10.35 11.81 14.99
C ARG A 121 -9.76 11.82 13.58
N ILE A 122 -10.57 12.28 12.65
CA ILE A 122 -10.15 12.78 11.34
C ILE A 122 -10.71 14.19 11.19
N HIS A 123 -9.87 15.11 10.77
CA HIS A 123 -10.30 16.46 10.47
C HIS A 123 -9.79 16.95 9.11
N MET A 124 -10.56 17.84 8.50
CA MET A 124 -10.23 18.46 7.22
C MET A 124 -9.38 19.70 7.44
N GLU A 125 -8.40 19.91 6.57
CA GLU A 125 -7.55 21.10 6.57
C GLU A 125 -7.02 21.41 5.17
N GLU A 126 -6.31 22.53 5.03
CA GLU A 126 -5.56 22.87 3.82
C GLU A 126 -4.06 22.75 4.03
N ASP A 127 -3.30 22.40 2.99
CA ASP A 127 -1.84 22.37 3.06
C ASP A 127 -1.24 23.79 2.92
N ALA A 128 -0.03 23.95 3.45
CA ALA A 128 0.82 25.13 3.24
C ALA A 128 1.56 25.05 1.89
N GLY A 129 2.21 26.12 1.47
CA GLY A 129 3.12 26.12 0.34
C GLY A 129 4.36 25.26 0.59
N LYS A 130 5.35 25.39 -0.29
CA LYS A 130 6.62 24.69 -0.18
C LYS A 130 7.78 25.68 -0.10
N LEU A 131 8.70 25.46 0.85
CA LEU A 131 9.95 26.21 0.95
C LEU A 131 11.07 25.44 0.26
N ASN A 132 11.70 26.07 -0.72
CA ASN A 132 12.88 25.55 -1.40
C ASN A 132 14.11 26.34 -0.94
N HIS A 133 14.94 25.72 -0.13
CA HIS A 133 16.16 26.34 0.41
C HIS A 133 17.29 26.30 -0.62
N SER A 134 18.08 27.40 -0.73
CA SER A 134 19.21 27.51 -1.66
C SER A 134 20.44 26.70 -1.24
N GLY A 135 20.55 26.30 0.04
CA GLY A 135 21.65 25.53 0.62
C GLY A 135 21.34 24.05 0.81
N ALA A 136 22.33 23.25 1.14
CA ALA A 136 22.20 21.83 1.45
C ALA A 136 21.39 21.58 2.74
N THR A 137 21.35 22.54 3.65
CA THR A 137 20.56 22.52 4.89
C THR A 137 19.94 23.90 5.14
N ILE A 138 18.92 23.98 6.00
CA ILE A 138 18.31 25.25 6.41
C ILE A 138 19.36 26.20 7.01
N SER A 139 20.28 25.68 7.80
CA SER A 139 21.34 26.46 8.46
C SER A 139 22.42 26.98 7.51
N THR A 140 22.53 26.41 6.31
CA THR A 140 23.53 26.83 5.28
C THR A 140 22.88 27.55 4.11
N SER A 141 21.59 27.86 4.20
CA SER A 141 20.83 28.52 3.14
C SER A 141 20.86 30.05 3.32
N ASP A 142 21.27 30.76 2.29
CA ASP A 142 21.25 32.24 2.27
C ASP A 142 19.86 32.80 1.89
N SER A 143 19.02 32.00 1.28
CA SER A 143 17.66 32.36 0.85
C SER A 143 16.77 31.15 0.70
N SER A 144 15.45 31.40 0.73
CA SER A 144 14.42 30.38 0.47
C SER A 144 13.41 30.94 -0.53
N ALA A 145 13.17 30.18 -1.59
CA ALA A 145 12.07 30.46 -2.53
C ALA A 145 10.79 29.81 -2.02
N VAL A 146 9.67 30.53 -2.12
CA VAL A 146 8.37 30.03 -1.73
C VAL A 146 7.57 29.65 -2.97
N ASP A 147 7.08 28.43 -3.00
CA ASP A 147 6.14 27.93 -4.01
C ASP A 147 4.78 27.68 -3.37
N TYR A 148 3.78 28.44 -3.79
CA TYR A 148 2.40 28.35 -3.29
C TYR A 148 1.51 27.39 -4.11
N ASN A 149 2.05 26.62 -5.05
CA ASN A 149 1.24 25.65 -5.80
C ASN A 149 0.53 24.67 -4.88
N ARG A 150 1.18 24.24 -3.80
CA ARG A 150 0.57 23.36 -2.80
C ARG A 150 -0.34 24.08 -1.80
N ALA A 151 -0.18 25.38 -1.58
CA ALA A 151 -1.01 26.13 -0.62
C ALA A 151 -2.50 26.00 -0.95
N GLY A 152 -3.29 25.53 0.01
CA GLY A 152 -4.70 25.24 -0.18
C GLY A 152 -5.04 23.87 -0.77
N VAL A 153 -4.08 23.00 -1.03
CA VAL A 153 -4.35 21.60 -1.39
C VAL A 153 -5.09 20.94 -0.22
N PRO A 154 -6.18 20.20 -0.48
CA PRO A 154 -6.97 19.62 0.60
C PRO A 154 -6.22 18.51 1.30
N LEU A 155 -6.26 18.52 2.62
CA LEU A 155 -5.72 17.49 3.50
C LEU A 155 -6.81 16.93 4.41
N ILE A 156 -6.62 15.69 4.86
CA ILE A 156 -7.15 15.19 6.11
C ILE A 156 -6.01 14.81 7.04
N GLU A 157 -6.13 15.16 8.32
CA GLU A 157 -5.26 14.67 9.37
C GLU A 157 -5.97 13.56 10.14
N ILE A 158 -5.32 12.41 10.26
CA ILE A 158 -5.80 11.22 10.93
C ILE A 158 -4.94 11.00 12.16
N VAL A 159 -5.54 11.11 13.34
CA VAL A 159 -4.83 10.98 14.62
C VAL A 159 -5.17 9.64 15.25
N SER A 160 -4.16 8.80 15.50
CA SER A 160 -4.36 7.54 16.21
C SER A 160 -4.41 7.72 17.73
N GLU A 161 -5.04 6.77 18.43
CA GLU A 161 -4.81 6.60 19.86
C GLU A 161 -3.37 6.09 20.11
N PRO A 162 -2.80 6.35 21.30
CA PRO A 162 -1.44 5.90 21.66
C PRO A 162 -1.43 4.41 22.06
N ASP A 163 -1.99 3.57 21.20
CA ASP A 163 -2.20 2.14 21.47
C ASP A 163 -1.02 1.26 21.03
N MET A 164 -0.17 1.75 20.13
CA MET A 164 0.94 0.99 19.57
C MET A 164 2.08 0.86 20.59
N ARG A 165 2.74 -0.30 20.59
CA ARG A 165 3.76 -0.68 21.57
C ARG A 165 5.11 -1.06 20.96
N SER A 166 5.20 -1.15 19.64
CA SER A 166 6.43 -1.43 18.90
C SER A 166 6.49 -0.66 17.59
N SER A 167 7.67 -0.58 17.00
CA SER A 167 7.90 0.01 15.68
C SER A 167 7.19 -0.79 14.57
N GLU A 168 7.09 -2.13 14.75
CA GLU A 168 6.38 -3.03 13.83
C GLU A 168 4.88 -2.79 13.87
N GLU A 169 4.29 -2.56 15.05
CA GLU A 169 2.87 -2.19 15.17
C GLU A 169 2.59 -0.85 14.50
N ALA A 170 3.48 0.14 14.67
CA ALA A 170 3.35 1.45 14.02
C ALA A 170 3.47 1.33 12.48
N ARG A 171 4.38 0.50 12.01
CA ARG A 171 4.51 0.20 10.59
C ARG A 171 3.26 -0.49 10.04
N ALA A 172 2.78 -1.54 10.70
CA ALA A 172 1.59 -2.28 10.29
C ALA A 172 0.34 -1.37 10.26
N TYR A 173 0.19 -0.48 11.25
CA TYR A 173 -0.88 0.53 11.26
C TYR A 173 -0.81 1.45 10.04
N LEU A 174 0.37 2.03 9.76
CA LEU A 174 0.54 2.96 8.64
C LEU A 174 0.37 2.26 7.28
N GLU A 175 0.82 1.01 7.14
CA GLU A 175 0.60 0.18 5.95
C GLU A 175 -0.89 -0.10 5.71
N GLN A 176 -1.65 -0.45 6.75
CA GLN A 176 -3.09 -0.67 6.66
C GLN A 176 -3.84 0.62 6.36
N LEU A 177 -3.49 1.73 7.02
CA LEU A 177 -4.07 3.04 6.75
C LEU A 177 -3.85 3.45 5.28
N LYS A 178 -2.62 3.33 4.80
CA LYS A 178 -2.27 3.59 3.40
C LYS A 178 -3.14 2.77 2.46
N ALA A 179 -3.23 1.45 2.66
CA ALA A 179 -4.05 0.58 1.83
C ALA A 179 -5.53 0.98 1.82
N ILE A 180 -6.10 1.34 2.98
CA ILE A 180 -7.49 1.79 3.10
C ILE A 180 -7.71 3.08 2.29
N LEU A 181 -6.81 4.07 2.39
CA LEU A 181 -6.92 5.34 1.67
C LEU A 181 -6.78 5.16 0.15
N GLU A 182 -5.89 4.28 -0.30
CA GLU A 182 -5.74 3.92 -1.72
C GLU A 182 -6.97 3.16 -2.26
N TYR A 183 -7.48 2.17 -1.51
CA TYR A 183 -8.66 1.41 -1.91
C TYR A 183 -9.90 2.27 -2.04
N THR A 184 -10.06 3.23 -1.16
CA THR A 184 -11.17 4.17 -1.17
C THR A 184 -11.00 5.33 -2.15
N ASP A 185 -9.87 5.38 -2.85
CA ASP A 185 -9.53 6.40 -3.84
C ASP A 185 -9.52 7.83 -3.27
N VAL A 186 -9.21 7.94 -1.97
CA VAL A 186 -9.16 9.21 -1.24
C VAL A 186 -7.82 9.91 -1.41
N CYS A 187 -6.72 9.15 -1.40
CA CYS A 187 -5.35 9.62 -1.52
C CYS A 187 -4.55 8.67 -2.39
N ASP A 188 -3.52 9.15 -3.08
CA ASP A 188 -2.55 8.31 -3.82
C ASP A 188 -1.38 7.83 -2.94
N CYS A 189 -1.30 8.33 -1.71
CA CYS A 189 -0.41 7.89 -0.65
C CYS A 189 1.08 7.81 -1.00
N LYS A 190 1.57 8.73 -1.81
CA LYS A 190 2.97 8.80 -2.23
C LYS A 190 3.81 9.62 -1.24
N MET A 191 4.50 8.95 -0.34
CA MET A 191 5.36 9.64 0.67
C MET A 191 6.47 10.47 0.03
N GLN A 192 7.03 10.04 -1.12
CA GLN A 192 8.10 10.76 -1.81
C GLN A 192 7.63 12.08 -2.44
N GLU A 193 6.37 12.14 -2.86
CA GLU A 193 5.73 13.36 -3.39
C GLU A 193 5.12 14.22 -2.27
N GLY A 194 5.01 13.66 -1.05
CA GLY A 194 4.47 14.33 0.14
C GLY A 194 2.96 14.25 0.27
N SER A 195 2.27 13.45 -0.57
CA SER A 195 0.82 13.26 -0.46
C SER A 195 0.41 12.39 0.72
N LEU A 196 1.34 11.63 1.32
CA LEU A 196 1.19 10.97 2.62
C LEU A 196 2.36 11.35 3.50
N ARG A 197 2.10 11.98 4.65
CA ARG A 197 3.09 12.36 5.65
C ARG A 197 2.72 11.77 6.98
N CYS A 198 3.71 11.40 7.79
CA CYS A 198 3.50 10.82 9.10
C CYS A 198 4.42 11.47 10.10
N ASP A 199 3.85 11.91 11.22
CA ASP A 199 4.56 12.33 12.43
C ASP A 199 4.29 11.31 13.52
N ALA A 200 5.29 10.98 14.34
CA ALA A 200 5.17 9.99 15.40
C ALA A 200 5.34 10.63 16.78
N ASN A 201 4.43 10.33 17.68
CA ASN A 201 4.52 10.66 19.09
C ASN A 201 4.97 9.40 19.85
N ILE A 202 6.06 9.49 20.61
CA ILE A 202 6.64 8.36 21.30
C ILE A 202 7.04 8.70 22.73
N SER A 203 6.77 7.79 23.66
CA SER A 203 7.28 7.84 25.03
C SER A 203 7.62 6.44 25.52
N VAL A 204 8.44 6.36 26.56
CA VAL A 204 8.72 5.14 27.32
C VAL A 204 8.26 5.30 28.76
N MET A 205 7.70 4.24 29.33
CA MET A 205 7.30 4.20 30.74
C MET A 205 7.80 2.91 31.39
N PRO A 206 8.10 2.89 32.71
CA PRO A 206 8.39 1.65 33.41
C PRO A 206 7.24 0.64 33.26
N GLU A 207 7.56 -0.64 33.12
CA GLU A 207 6.54 -1.69 33.02
C GLU A 207 5.64 -1.67 34.26
N GLY A 208 4.31 -1.64 34.06
CA GLY A 208 3.30 -1.52 35.10
C GLY A 208 3.05 -0.12 35.63
N ALA A 209 3.65 0.93 35.08
CA ALA A 209 3.30 2.30 35.40
C ALA A 209 1.85 2.63 34.97
N ALA A 210 1.17 3.44 35.80
CA ALA A 210 -0.21 3.85 35.54
C ALA A 210 -0.33 5.03 34.57
N GLU A 211 0.74 5.82 34.42
CA GLU A 211 0.78 7.01 33.59
C GLU A 211 1.82 6.87 32.48
N PHE A 212 1.52 7.46 31.33
CA PHE A 212 2.46 7.50 30.21
C PHE A 212 3.68 8.37 30.56
N GLY A 213 4.82 8.04 29.96
CA GLY A 213 6.01 8.86 30.03
C GLY A 213 5.86 10.17 29.22
N THR A 214 6.82 11.07 29.39
CA THR A 214 6.87 12.31 28.59
C THR A 214 7.13 11.96 27.14
N ARG A 215 6.29 12.48 26.23
CA ARG A 215 6.37 12.20 24.81
C ARG A 215 7.36 13.14 24.10
N ALA A 216 8.01 12.61 23.07
CA ALA A 216 8.67 13.35 22.01
C ALA A 216 7.90 13.17 20.70
N GLU A 217 7.79 14.23 19.90
CA GLU A 217 7.25 14.20 18.55
C GLU A 217 8.41 14.04 17.56
N ILE A 218 8.31 13.10 16.62
CA ILE A 218 9.31 12.87 15.59
C ILE A 218 8.72 13.24 14.23
N LYS A 219 9.39 14.14 13.53
CA LYS A 219 9.04 14.62 12.18
C LYS A 219 10.03 14.13 11.12
N ASN A 220 9.70 14.40 9.85
CA ASN A 220 10.53 14.06 8.70
C ASN A 220 10.66 12.55 8.47
N LEU A 221 9.57 11.81 8.66
CA LEU A 221 9.48 10.37 8.44
C LEU A 221 9.03 10.09 7.01
N ASN A 222 9.96 10.11 6.06
CA ASN A 222 9.66 10.10 4.62
C ASN A 222 9.55 8.68 4.01
N SER A 223 9.56 7.63 4.84
CA SER A 223 9.36 6.23 4.43
C SER A 223 8.99 5.36 5.62
N PHE A 224 8.37 4.19 5.36
CA PHE A 224 8.09 3.19 6.40
C PHE A 224 9.37 2.74 7.12
N ARG A 225 10.48 2.62 6.39
CA ARG A 225 11.78 2.29 6.98
C ARG A 225 12.29 3.39 7.90
N ALA A 226 12.13 4.66 7.51
CA ALA A 226 12.50 5.80 8.35
C ALA A 226 11.68 5.83 9.65
N LEU A 227 10.36 5.56 9.57
CA LEU A 227 9.49 5.43 10.74
C LEU A 227 10.01 4.40 11.72
N VAL A 228 10.26 3.16 11.26
CA VAL A 228 10.76 2.07 12.13
C VAL A 228 12.08 2.46 12.79
N ARG A 229 13.08 2.87 12.01
CA ARG A 229 14.41 3.25 12.52
C ARG A 229 14.37 4.41 13.50
N ALA A 230 13.54 5.41 13.22
CA ALA A 230 13.41 6.58 14.09
C ALA A 230 12.76 6.21 15.43
N LEU A 231 11.74 5.36 15.42
CA LEU A 231 11.09 4.86 16.63
C LEU A 231 12.04 4.00 17.47
N GLU A 232 12.77 3.07 16.86
CA GLU A 232 13.75 2.23 17.55
C GLU A 232 14.85 3.07 18.20
N TYR A 233 15.45 4.00 17.45
CA TYR A 233 16.46 4.92 17.99
C TYR A 233 15.92 5.74 19.18
N GLU A 234 14.71 6.27 19.05
CA GLU A 234 14.14 7.15 20.08
C GLU A 234 13.78 6.38 21.36
N VAL A 235 13.33 5.12 21.23
CA VAL A 235 13.12 4.23 22.39
C VAL A 235 14.43 4.03 23.15
N GLU A 236 15.51 3.66 22.46
CA GLU A 236 16.83 3.47 23.08
C GLU A 236 17.31 4.75 23.74
N ARG A 237 17.24 5.88 23.03
CA ARG A 237 17.66 7.20 23.55
C ARG A 237 16.90 7.57 24.83
N GLN A 238 15.57 7.37 24.87
CA GLN A 238 14.75 7.72 26.03
C GLN A 238 15.05 6.80 27.22
N ILE A 239 15.22 5.49 26.99
CA ILE A 239 15.58 4.53 28.03
C ILE A 239 16.95 4.89 28.63
N ASP A 240 17.97 5.09 27.81
CA ASP A 240 19.31 5.45 28.23
C ASP A 240 19.32 6.75 29.07
N LEU A 241 18.54 7.74 28.62
CA LEU A 241 18.41 9.01 29.35
C LEU A 241 17.79 8.80 30.74
N VAL A 242 16.71 8.01 30.84
CA VAL A 242 16.01 7.74 32.10
C VAL A 242 16.88 6.86 33.03
N GLU A 243 17.58 5.86 32.50
CA GLU A 243 18.46 5.00 33.29
C GLU A 243 19.70 5.73 33.80
N SER A 244 20.18 6.75 33.08
CA SER A 244 21.25 7.64 33.54
C SER A 244 20.81 8.69 34.56
N GLY A 245 19.53 8.70 34.94
CA GLY A 245 18.97 9.64 35.95
C GLY A 245 18.52 10.98 35.33
N GLY A 246 18.48 11.09 34.00
CA GLY A 246 17.94 12.23 33.29
C GLY A 246 16.41 12.14 33.15
N HIS A 247 15.84 13.14 32.47
CA HIS A 247 14.40 13.23 32.19
C HIS A 247 14.16 13.53 30.72
N VAL A 248 13.18 12.83 30.13
CA VAL A 248 12.70 13.14 28.79
C VAL A 248 11.97 14.47 28.83
N VAL A 249 12.31 15.36 27.90
CA VAL A 249 11.67 16.67 27.73
C VAL A 249 10.64 16.54 26.59
N GLN A 250 9.51 17.19 26.73
CA GLN A 250 8.53 17.26 25.66
C GLN A 250 9.05 18.22 24.58
N GLU A 251 9.45 17.65 23.45
CA GLU A 251 10.07 18.38 22.35
C GLU A 251 9.66 17.80 21.00
N THR A 252 9.84 18.60 19.94
CA THR A 252 9.78 18.13 18.56
C THR A 252 11.20 17.82 18.09
N ARG A 253 11.38 16.65 17.50
CA ARG A 253 12.63 16.14 16.95
C ARG A 253 12.48 15.87 15.46
N THR A 254 13.55 15.97 14.70
CA THR A 254 13.58 15.57 13.28
C THR A 254 14.41 14.31 13.11
N TRP A 255 13.95 13.38 12.29
CA TRP A 255 14.75 12.24 11.87
C TRP A 255 15.78 12.66 10.83
N ASP A 256 17.06 12.36 11.07
CA ASP A 256 18.14 12.47 10.11
C ASP A 256 18.52 11.07 9.62
N ASP A 257 18.07 10.74 8.41
CA ASP A 257 18.26 9.39 7.84
C ASP A 257 19.74 9.09 7.52
N ALA A 258 20.53 10.12 7.20
CA ALA A 258 21.95 9.99 6.89
C ALA A 258 22.77 9.68 8.16
N GLN A 259 22.45 10.34 9.27
CA GLN A 259 23.10 10.10 10.56
C GLN A 259 22.46 8.93 11.33
N GLY A 260 21.23 8.54 10.98
CA GLY A 260 20.49 7.49 11.67
C GLY A 260 20.10 7.86 13.10
N MET A 261 19.76 9.12 13.35
CA MET A 261 19.41 9.64 14.67
C MET A 261 18.35 10.73 14.63
N THR A 262 17.70 10.96 15.76
CA THR A 262 16.80 12.10 15.93
C THR A 262 17.57 13.31 16.47
N LEU A 263 17.25 14.51 15.96
CA LEU A 263 17.84 15.78 16.40
C LEU A 263 16.74 16.68 16.97
N SER A 264 17.01 17.36 18.08
CA SER A 264 16.06 18.33 18.67
C SER A 264 15.86 19.52 17.74
N MET A 265 14.61 19.90 17.51
CA MET A 265 14.24 21.09 16.73
C MET A 265 13.83 22.25 17.62
N ARG A 266 12.87 22.01 18.54
CA ARG A 266 12.34 23.02 19.46
C ARG A 266 11.80 22.36 20.72
N SER A 267 11.85 23.06 21.83
CA SER A 267 11.25 22.65 23.10
C SER A 267 9.78 23.07 23.20
N LYS A 268 9.06 22.52 24.20
CA LYS A 268 7.67 22.91 24.50
C LYS A 268 7.51 24.38 24.88
N GLU A 269 8.55 25.01 25.42
CA GLU A 269 8.56 26.44 25.80
C GLU A 269 8.37 27.36 24.57
N GLU A 270 8.71 26.85 23.37
CA GLU A 270 8.51 27.51 22.09
C GLU A 270 7.21 27.09 21.38
N ALA A 271 6.37 26.27 22.02
CA ALA A 271 5.10 25.83 21.42
C ALA A 271 4.15 27.05 21.25
N HIS A 272 3.70 27.24 20.01
CA HIS A 272 2.77 28.33 19.69
C HIS A 272 1.38 28.04 20.27
N ASP A 273 0.78 29.05 20.92
CA ASP A 273 -0.65 29.11 21.13
C ASP A 273 -1.30 29.49 19.79
N TYR A 274 -1.98 28.52 19.16
CA TYR A 274 -2.61 28.72 17.85
C TYR A 274 -3.85 29.61 17.90
N ARG A 275 -4.36 29.97 19.06
CA ARG A 275 -5.49 30.90 19.23
C ARG A 275 -6.62 30.60 18.26
N TYR A 276 -7.07 29.34 18.27
CA TYR A 276 -8.16 28.88 17.42
C TYR A 276 -9.43 29.71 17.61
N PHE A 277 -10.09 30.04 16.51
CA PHE A 277 -11.43 30.59 16.49
C PHE A 277 -12.17 30.16 15.20
N PRO A 278 -13.52 30.12 15.18
CA PRO A 278 -14.26 29.70 14.00
C PRO A 278 -13.90 30.52 12.76
N GLU A 279 -13.73 29.87 11.61
CA GLU A 279 -13.51 30.54 10.32
C GLU A 279 -14.75 31.33 9.92
N PRO A 280 -14.74 32.70 9.94
CA PRO A 280 -15.93 33.50 9.75
C PRO A 280 -16.43 33.50 8.30
N ASP A 281 -15.58 33.14 7.34
CA ASP A 281 -15.90 33.14 5.91
C ASP A 281 -16.46 31.79 5.41
N LEU A 282 -16.53 30.78 6.30
CA LEU A 282 -17.14 29.48 6.02
C LEU A 282 -18.27 29.18 6.98
N VAL A 283 -19.44 28.84 6.45
CA VAL A 283 -20.56 28.36 7.27
C VAL A 283 -20.23 26.95 7.79
N PRO A 284 -20.78 26.54 8.93
CA PRO A 284 -20.71 25.17 9.39
C PRO A 284 -21.17 24.17 8.33
N VAL A 285 -20.57 22.99 8.32
CA VAL A 285 -20.93 21.90 7.41
C VAL A 285 -21.99 21.04 8.08
N GLU A 286 -23.16 20.98 7.46
CA GLU A 286 -24.27 20.13 7.91
C GLU A 286 -24.42 18.95 6.94
N LEU A 287 -24.35 17.74 7.48
CA LEU A 287 -24.44 16.49 6.72
C LEU A 287 -25.77 15.80 7.03
N ASP A 288 -26.52 15.46 5.99
CA ASP A 288 -27.72 14.64 6.14
C ASP A 288 -27.41 13.13 6.06
N ASP A 289 -28.31 12.32 6.58
CA ASP A 289 -28.19 10.87 6.57
C ASP A 289 -28.14 10.32 5.14
N ALA A 290 -28.85 10.94 4.20
CA ALA A 290 -28.88 10.49 2.80
C ALA A 290 -27.52 10.61 2.12
N TRP A 291 -26.77 11.68 2.40
CA TRP A 291 -25.40 11.84 1.88
C TRP A 291 -24.45 10.82 2.47
N ILE A 292 -24.48 10.64 3.80
CA ILE A 292 -23.62 9.66 4.49
C ILE A 292 -23.90 8.23 3.98
N GLU A 293 -25.18 7.82 3.90
CA GLU A 293 -25.57 6.50 3.41
C GLU A 293 -25.22 6.30 1.93
N ARG A 294 -25.33 7.33 1.10
CA ARG A 294 -24.87 7.25 -0.30
C ARG A 294 -23.37 6.95 -0.36
N VAL A 295 -22.55 7.71 0.35
CA VAL A 295 -21.09 7.50 0.37
C VAL A 295 -20.74 6.11 0.92
N LYS A 296 -21.45 5.64 1.95
CA LYS A 296 -21.29 4.31 2.52
C LYS A 296 -21.57 3.20 1.50
N ASN A 297 -22.63 3.34 0.72
CA ASN A 297 -23.00 2.36 -0.31
C ASN A 297 -22.05 2.38 -1.53
N GLU A 298 -21.33 3.47 -1.73
CA GLU A 298 -20.32 3.62 -2.79
C GLU A 298 -18.91 3.16 -2.35
N LEU A 299 -18.73 2.79 -1.07
CA LEU A 299 -17.45 2.28 -0.61
C LEU A 299 -17.08 0.98 -1.34
N PRO A 300 -15.86 0.86 -1.84
CA PRO A 300 -15.38 -0.40 -2.39
C PRO A 300 -15.18 -1.46 -1.29
N GLU A 301 -15.00 -2.71 -1.68
CA GLU A 301 -14.52 -3.74 -0.77
C GLU A 301 -13.16 -3.33 -0.20
N LEU A 302 -13.05 -3.26 1.13
CA LEU A 302 -11.83 -2.83 1.81
C LEU A 302 -10.76 -3.95 1.87
N PRO A 303 -9.45 -3.62 2.06
CA PRO A 303 -8.37 -4.61 2.04
C PRO A 303 -8.62 -5.84 2.92
N ALA A 304 -9.05 -5.65 4.16
CA ALA A 304 -9.31 -6.76 5.09
C ALA A 304 -10.48 -7.64 4.65
N GLN A 305 -11.55 -7.05 4.12
CA GLN A 305 -12.71 -7.78 3.59
C GLN A 305 -12.29 -8.60 2.34
N ARG A 306 -11.50 -7.97 1.46
CA ARG A 306 -10.99 -8.61 0.24
C ARG A 306 -10.04 -9.76 0.58
N GLN A 307 -9.13 -9.56 1.54
CA GLN A 307 -8.27 -10.64 2.03
C GLN A 307 -9.09 -11.83 2.55
N GLN A 308 -10.10 -11.57 3.36
CA GLN A 308 -10.98 -12.61 3.86
C GLN A 308 -11.71 -13.34 2.72
N ARG A 309 -12.20 -12.63 1.72
CA ARG A 309 -12.82 -13.22 0.53
C ARG A 309 -11.85 -14.09 -0.25
N LEU A 310 -10.63 -13.61 -0.51
CA LEU A 310 -9.59 -14.38 -1.21
C LEU A 310 -9.23 -15.68 -0.47
N MET A 311 -9.25 -15.66 0.86
CA MET A 311 -9.02 -16.87 1.66
C MET A 311 -10.19 -17.83 1.61
N THR A 312 -11.43 -17.35 1.71
CA THR A 312 -12.62 -18.21 1.83
C THR A 312 -13.17 -18.68 0.49
N GLU A 313 -13.21 -17.81 -0.51
CA GLU A 313 -13.81 -18.12 -1.83
C GLU A 313 -12.78 -18.63 -2.84
N ASN A 314 -11.59 -17.98 -2.90
CA ASN A 314 -10.52 -18.39 -3.82
C ASN A 314 -9.56 -19.42 -3.20
N GLY A 315 -9.69 -19.72 -1.90
CA GLY A 315 -8.93 -20.75 -1.19
C GLY A 315 -7.45 -20.44 -1.06
N LEU A 316 -7.06 -19.14 -1.02
CA LEU A 316 -5.67 -18.73 -0.88
C LEU A 316 -5.19 -18.83 0.57
N PRO A 317 -3.89 -19.11 0.81
CA PRO A 317 -3.28 -18.92 2.13
C PRO A 317 -3.36 -17.46 2.57
N ALA A 318 -3.44 -17.20 3.88
CA ALA A 318 -3.51 -15.85 4.44
C ALA A 318 -2.35 -14.96 3.99
N TYR A 319 -1.14 -15.52 3.93
CA TYR A 319 0.06 -14.81 3.48
C TYR A 319 -0.06 -14.35 2.02
N ASP A 320 -0.46 -15.25 1.11
CA ASP A 320 -0.60 -14.94 -0.32
C ASP A 320 -1.73 -13.92 -0.55
N ALA A 321 -2.86 -14.10 0.12
CA ALA A 321 -3.97 -13.16 0.08
C ALA A 321 -3.54 -11.77 0.59
N GLY A 322 -2.76 -11.70 1.68
CA GLY A 322 -2.21 -10.46 2.21
C GLY A 322 -1.32 -9.72 1.22
N LEU A 323 -0.42 -10.44 0.53
CA LEU A 323 0.44 -9.84 -0.51
C LEU A 323 -0.37 -9.31 -1.70
N ILE A 324 -1.42 -10.02 -2.13
CA ILE A 324 -2.26 -9.59 -3.26
C ILE A 324 -3.05 -8.33 -2.90
N VAL A 325 -3.59 -8.23 -1.69
CA VAL A 325 -4.39 -7.07 -1.28
C VAL A 325 -3.55 -5.89 -0.78
N ALA A 326 -2.24 -6.01 -0.73
CA ALA A 326 -1.35 -4.93 -0.29
C ALA A 326 -1.52 -3.64 -1.10
N THR A 327 -1.86 -3.75 -2.39
CA THR A 327 -2.29 -2.62 -3.22
C THR A 327 -3.59 -2.94 -3.94
N LYS A 328 -4.43 -1.92 -4.14
CA LYS A 328 -5.68 -2.05 -4.89
C LYS A 328 -5.45 -2.56 -6.30
N ALA A 329 -4.46 -2.02 -7.00
CA ALA A 329 -4.14 -2.37 -8.37
C ALA A 329 -3.77 -3.86 -8.53
N MET A 330 -2.94 -4.40 -7.62
CA MET A 330 -2.57 -5.82 -7.62
C MET A 330 -3.78 -6.72 -7.39
N ALA A 331 -4.64 -6.35 -6.46
CA ALA A 331 -5.85 -7.10 -6.15
C ALA A 331 -6.87 -7.04 -7.31
N ASP A 332 -7.05 -5.88 -7.94
CA ASP A 332 -7.92 -5.72 -9.11
C ASP A 332 -7.42 -6.54 -10.31
N TYR A 333 -6.10 -6.56 -10.52
CA TYR A 333 -5.46 -7.40 -11.53
C TYR A 333 -5.72 -8.90 -11.26
N PHE A 334 -5.56 -9.35 -10.00
CA PHE A 334 -5.84 -10.72 -9.60
C PHE A 334 -7.29 -11.11 -9.89
N ASP A 335 -8.26 -10.31 -9.43
CA ASP A 335 -9.69 -10.60 -9.65
C ASP A 335 -10.04 -10.64 -11.14
N ALA A 336 -9.46 -9.75 -11.94
CA ALA A 336 -9.68 -9.75 -13.39
C ALA A 336 -9.09 -11.00 -14.06
N ALA A 337 -7.89 -11.43 -13.64
CA ALA A 337 -7.25 -12.64 -14.17
C ALA A 337 -8.03 -13.92 -13.80
N CYS A 338 -8.58 -14.00 -12.60
CA CYS A 338 -9.35 -15.17 -12.13
C CYS A 338 -10.63 -15.41 -12.92
N LYS A 339 -11.25 -14.36 -13.50
CA LYS A 339 -12.53 -14.51 -14.26
C LYS A 339 -12.50 -15.57 -15.34
N ASN A 340 -11.36 -15.78 -15.99
CA ASN A 340 -11.20 -16.68 -17.12
C ASN A 340 -10.23 -17.84 -16.86
N ALA A 341 -9.57 -17.86 -15.70
CA ALA A 341 -8.49 -18.82 -15.40
C ALA A 341 -9.02 -20.21 -15.00
N GLY A 342 -10.09 -20.23 -14.20
CA GLY A 342 -10.67 -21.44 -13.64
C GLY A 342 -9.79 -22.11 -12.56
N ASP A 343 -8.64 -21.52 -12.21
CA ASP A 343 -7.74 -21.94 -11.14
C ASP A 343 -7.08 -20.72 -10.47
N ASP A 344 -7.72 -20.22 -9.43
CA ASP A 344 -7.33 -18.98 -8.77
C ASP A 344 -6.00 -19.10 -8.02
N LYS A 345 -5.71 -20.30 -7.47
CA LYS A 345 -4.40 -20.57 -6.84
C LYS A 345 -3.25 -20.52 -7.84
N ALA A 346 -3.49 -21.03 -9.05
CA ALA A 346 -2.49 -20.94 -10.11
C ALA A 346 -2.28 -19.49 -10.56
N VAL A 347 -3.35 -18.66 -10.62
CA VAL A 347 -3.22 -17.21 -10.89
C VAL A 347 -2.38 -16.54 -9.80
N ALA A 348 -2.67 -16.79 -8.52
CA ALA A 348 -1.91 -16.26 -7.40
C ALA A 348 -0.42 -16.65 -7.50
N ASN A 349 -0.12 -17.91 -7.80
CA ASN A 349 1.26 -18.38 -7.95
C ASN A 349 2.01 -17.65 -9.08
N TRP A 350 1.37 -17.41 -10.22
CA TRP A 350 1.96 -16.65 -11.32
C TRP A 350 2.15 -15.18 -10.93
N LEU A 351 1.14 -14.59 -10.29
CA LEU A 351 1.17 -13.18 -9.91
C LEU A 351 2.27 -12.90 -8.87
N LEU A 352 2.32 -13.72 -7.80
CA LEU A 352 3.31 -13.56 -6.73
C LEU A 352 4.71 -14.07 -7.11
N GLY A 353 4.80 -14.92 -8.13
CA GLY A 353 6.06 -15.45 -8.65
C GLY A 353 6.61 -14.66 -9.86
N ASP A 354 6.32 -15.15 -11.07
CA ASP A 354 6.92 -14.63 -12.30
C ASP A 354 6.54 -13.16 -12.59
N VAL A 355 5.30 -12.73 -12.28
CA VAL A 355 4.85 -11.33 -12.47
C VAL A 355 5.58 -10.41 -11.49
N SER A 356 5.53 -10.70 -10.18
CA SER A 356 6.21 -9.88 -9.18
C SER A 356 7.72 -9.81 -9.39
N ALA A 357 8.34 -10.90 -9.84
CA ALA A 357 9.76 -10.89 -10.20
C ALA A 357 10.05 -9.93 -11.37
N TYR A 358 9.18 -9.89 -12.39
CA TYR A 358 9.31 -8.96 -13.50
C TYR A 358 9.14 -7.50 -13.03
N LEU A 359 8.09 -7.21 -12.26
CA LEU A 359 7.83 -5.87 -11.73
C LEU A 359 9.04 -5.33 -10.93
N ASN A 360 9.58 -6.16 -10.04
CA ASN A 360 10.75 -5.80 -9.23
C ASN A 360 12.01 -5.56 -10.08
N ASN A 361 12.24 -6.37 -11.11
CA ASN A 361 13.42 -6.23 -11.98
C ASN A 361 13.35 -4.96 -12.84
N GLU A 362 12.17 -4.64 -13.36
CA GLU A 362 11.96 -3.43 -14.17
C GLU A 362 11.71 -2.17 -13.33
N GLY A 363 11.47 -2.31 -12.02
CA GLY A 363 11.16 -1.19 -11.12
C GLY A 363 9.84 -0.51 -11.45
N ILE A 364 8.81 -1.27 -11.85
CA ILE A 364 7.49 -0.78 -12.22
C ILE A 364 6.40 -1.38 -11.35
N GLU A 365 5.27 -0.69 -11.27
CA GLU A 365 4.05 -1.17 -10.61
C GLU A 365 3.18 -1.99 -11.58
N ILE A 366 2.19 -2.71 -11.02
CA ILE A 366 1.30 -3.61 -11.79
C ILE A 366 0.50 -2.88 -12.88
N ASP A 367 0.19 -1.60 -12.68
CA ASP A 367 -0.53 -0.77 -13.67
C ASP A 367 0.27 -0.56 -14.97
N ALA A 368 1.61 -0.62 -14.88
CA ALA A 368 2.51 -0.55 -16.03
C ALA A 368 2.91 -1.94 -16.58
N PHE A 369 2.35 -3.02 -16.02
CA PHE A 369 2.68 -4.37 -16.45
C PHE A 369 2.17 -4.64 -17.88
N PRO A 370 3.03 -5.14 -18.80
CA PRO A 370 2.67 -5.25 -20.21
C PRO A 370 1.63 -6.33 -20.54
N ILE A 371 1.41 -7.31 -19.65
CA ILE A 371 0.44 -8.38 -19.86
C ILE A 371 -0.89 -8.00 -19.19
N LYS A 372 -1.97 -7.97 -19.96
CA LYS A 372 -3.32 -7.75 -19.43
C LYS A 372 -3.76 -8.91 -18.52
N PRO A 373 -4.55 -8.65 -17.47
CA PRO A 373 -4.99 -9.70 -16.54
C PRO A 373 -5.76 -10.82 -17.23
N GLU A 374 -6.58 -10.51 -18.25
CA GLU A 374 -7.33 -11.50 -19.01
C GLU A 374 -6.41 -12.47 -19.75
N ASN A 375 -5.26 -12.00 -20.25
CA ASN A 375 -4.25 -12.81 -20.92
C ASN A 375 -3.51 -13.73 -19.94
N LEU A 376 -3.23 -13.27 -18.71
CA LEU A 376 -2.66 -14.11 -17.67
C LEU A 376 -3.67 -15.23 -17.28
N GLY A 377 -4.94 -14.87 -17.10
CA GLY A 377 -6.03 -15.83 -16.81
C GLY A 377 -6.20 -16.86 -17.93
N GLU A 378 -6.19 -16.41 -19.20
CA GLU A 378 -6.27 -17.32 -20.35
C GLU A 378 -5.08 -18.29 -20.40
N MET A 379 -3.86 -17.83 -20.09
CA MET A 379 -2.67 -18.70 -20.03
C MET A 379 -2.83 -19.76 -18.93
N VAL A 380 -3.33 -19.37 -17.76
CA VAL A 380 -3.61 -20.33 -16.66
C VAL A 380 -4.68 -21.34 -17.07
N ALA A 381 -5.74 -20.91 -17.76
CA ALA A 381 -6.75 -21.81 -18.29
C ALA A 381 -6.19 -22.83 -19.29
N LEU A 382 -5.27 -22.44 -20.15
CA LEU A 382 -4.56 -23.35 -21.08
C LEU A 382 -3.68 -24.36 -20.34
N ILE A 383 -3.08 -23.98 -19.24
CA ILE A 383 -2.32 -24.90 -18.38
C ILE A 383 -3.26 -25.90 -17.70
N LYS A 384 -4.35 -25.43 -17.10
CA LYS A 384 -5.36 -26.26 -16.45
C LYS A 384 -6.01 -27.25 -17.44
N GLY A 385 -6.29 -26.79 -18.65
CA GLY A 385 -6.85 -27.59 -19.74
C GLY A 385 -5.86 -28.58 -20.37
N GLY A 386 -4.58 -28.61 -19.92
CA GLY A 386 -3.57 -29.51 -20.44
C GLY A 386 -3.06 -29.16 -21.85
N VAL A 387 -3.39 -27.97 -22.36
CA VAL A 387 -2.89 -27.46 -23.66
C VAL A 387 -1.43 -26.99 -23.53
N LEU A 388 -1.07 -26.47 -22.37
CA LEU A 388 0.29 -26.05 -22.03
C LEU A 388 0.83 -26.78 -20.80
N SER A 389 2.07 -27.25 -20.87
CA SER A 389 2.80 -27.61 -19.66
C SER A 389 3.34 -26.37 -18.96
N SER A 390 3.62 -26.42 -17.66
CA SER A 390 4.19 -25.31 -16.89
C SER A 390 5.49 -24.79 -17.52
N LYS A 391 6.31 -25.67 -18.10
CA LYS A 391 7.55 -25.29 -18.80
C LYS A 391 7.30 -24.50 -20.09
N LEU A 392 6.26 -24.89 -20.85
CA LEU A 392 5.88 -24.20 -22.09
C LEU A 392 5.19 -22.87 -21.77
N ALA A 393 4.41 -22.81 -20.69
CA ALA A 393 3.78 -21.58 -20.22
C ALA A 393 4.80 -20.47 -19.92
N LYS A 394 5.97 -20.80 -19.34
CA LYS A 394 7.05 -19.81 -19.14
C LYS A 394 7.59 -19.22 -20.45
N LYS A 395 7.59 -20.01 -21.54
CA LYS A 395 7.97 -19.49 -22.87
C LYS A 395 6.89 -18.57 -23.43
N VAL A 396 5.61 -18.96 -23.29
CA VAL A 396 4.48 -18.13 -23.71
C VAL A 396 4.48 -16.81 -22.92
N PHE A 397 4.67 -16.85 -21.61
CA PHE A 397 4.79 -15.69 -20.75
C PHE A 397 5.90 -14.74 -21.22
N ALA A 398 7.09 -15.25 -21.52
CA ALA A 398 8.20 -14.46 -22.03
C ALA A 398 7.91 -13.79 -23.38
N GLU A 399 7.10 -14.40 -24.25
CA GLU A 399 6.67 -13.78 -25.51
C GLU A 399 5.51 -12.77 -25.29
N MET A 400 4.62 -13.02 -24.33
CA MET A 400 3.57 -12.07 -23.95
C MET A 400 4.15 -10.75 -23.41
N LEU A 401 5.29 -10.80 -22.69
CA LEU A 401 6.01 -9.60 -22.22
C LEU A 401 6.53 -8.71 -23.38
N LYS A 402 6.75 -9.29 -24.59
CA LYS A 402 7.28 -8.57 -25.75
C LYS A 402 6.18 -8.00 -26.67
N ALA A 403 5.00 -8.59 -26.61
CA ALA A 403 3.91 -8.23 -27.52
C ALA A 403 2.55 -8.44 -26.86
N ASP A 404 1.62 -7.50 -27.02
CA ASP A 404 0.23 -7.62 -26.54
C ASP A 404 -0.56 -8.62 -27.41
N LYS A 405 -0.21 -9.91 -27.31
CA LYS A 405 -0.89 -11.01 -27.99
C LYS A 405 -1.52 -11.95 -26.98
N SER A 406 -2.70 -12.48 -27.31
CA SER A 406 -3.30 -13.49 -26.45
C SER A 406 -2.48 -14.78 -26.40
N PRO A 407 -2.42 -15.47 -25.27
CA PRO A 407 -1.66 -16.71 -25.13
C PRO A 407 -2.10 -17.79 -26.12
N LYS A 408 -3.39 -17.90 -26.47
CA LYS A 408 -3.87 -18.83 -27.49
C LYS A 408 -3.26 -18.58 -28.88
N VAL A 409 -3.08 -17.31 -29.25
CA VAL A 409 -2.43 -16.95 -30.52
C VAL A 409 -0.97 -17.35 -30.47
N LEU A 410 -0.25 -17.03 -29.40
CA LEU A 410 1.16 -17.35 -29.23
C LEU A 410 1.41 -18.87 -29.20
N VAL A 411 0.53 -19.62 -28.54
CA VAL A 411 0.62 -21.09 -28.51
C VAL A 411 0.56 -21.67 -29.93
N LYS A 412 -0.34 -21.16 -30.78
CA LYS A 412 -0.44 -21.59 -32.19
C LYS A 412 0.74 -21.14 -33.05
N GLU A 413 1.12 -19.86 -32.96
CA GLU A 413 2.25 -19.28 -33.74
C GLU A 413 3.57 -20.02 -33.42
N LEU A 414 3.79 -20.37 -32.17
CA LEU A 414 5.02 -21.03 -31.71
C LEU A 414 4.95 -22.56 -31.77
N GLY A 415 3.76 -23.11 -32.13
CA GLY A 415 3.52 -24.56 -32.17
C GLY A 415 3.77 -25.22 -30.81
N LEU A 416 3.36 -24.59 -29.71
CA LEU A 416 3.60 -25.04 -28.33
C LEU A 416 2.43 -25.86 -27.76
N GLU A 417 1.45 -26.22 -28.58
CA GLU A 417 0.34 -27.09 -28.16
C GLU A 417 0.89 -28.41 -27.66
N GLN A 418 0.45 -28.82 -26.46
CA GLN A 418 0.78 -30.11 -25.90
C GLN A 418 0.08 -31.21 -26.71
N VAL A 419 0.79 -32.21 -27.12
CA VAL A 419 0.20 -33.38 -27.78
C VAL A 419 -0.50 -34.21 -26.71
N SER A 420 -1.84 -34.19 -26.73
CA SER A 420 -2.69 -34.99 -25.85
C SER A 420 -3.36 -36.13 -26.60
N ASP A 421 -3.05 -36.34 -27.86
CA ASP A 421 -3.52 -37.48 -28.62
C ASP A 421 -2.84 -38.76 -28.10
N GLU A 422 -3.64 -39.62 -27.47
CA GLU A 422 -3.20 -40.86 -26.86
C GLU A 422 -2.52 -41.79 -27.90
N GLY A 423 -3.02 -41.79 -29.13
CA GLY A 423 -2.42 -42.59 -30.23
C GLY A 423 -1.03 -42.07 -30.65
N ALA A 424 -0.87 -40.74 -30.77
CA ALA A 424 0.42 -40.13 -31.09
C ALA A 424 1.44 -40.31 -29.97
N ILE A 425 1.02 -40.21 -28.71
CA ILE A 425 1.91 -40.46 -27.55
C ILE A 425 2.24 -41.92 -27.44
N ALA A 426 1.29 -42.83 -27.67
CA ALA A 426 1.52 -44.27 -27.63
C ALA A 426 2.55 -44.72 -28.66
N ALA A 427 2.56 -44.12 -29.87
CA ALA A 427 3.54 -44.43 -30.89
C ALA A 427 4.97 -43.99 -30.43
N ILE A 428 5.12 -42.82 -29.81
CA ILE A 428 6.43 -42.36 -29.28
C ILE A 428 6.87 -43.23 -28.10
N VAL A 429 5.93 -43.66 -27.24
CA VAL A 429 6.18 -44.56 -26.12
C VAL A 429 6.68 -45.92 -26.66
N ASP A 430 6.07 -46.48 -27.70
CA ASP A 430 6.48 -47.74 -28.31
C ASP A 430 7.89 -47.68 -28.88
N GLU A 431 8.22 -46.59 -29.58
CA GLU A 431 9.61 -46.36 -30.06
C GLU A 431 10.62 -46.29 -28.91
N VAL A 432 10.29 -45.52 -27.83
CA VAL A 432 11.19 -45.40 -26.69
C VAL A 432 11.37 -46.72 -25.95
N LEU A 433 10.30 -47.49 -25.80
CA LEU A 433 10.40 -48.85 -25.21
C LEU A 433 11.24 -49.79 -26.05
N ALA A 434 11.07 -49.76 -27.38
CA ALA A 434 11.88 -50.57 -28.31
C ALA A 434 13.37 -50.23 -28.26
N GLU A 435 13.72 -48.96 -28.09
CA GLU A 435 15.09 -48.45 -27.98
C GLU A 435 15.76 -48.74 -26.61
N ASN A 436 14.95 -48.99 -25.54
CA ASN A 436 15.46 -49.12 -24.17
C ASN A 436 15.05 -50.43 -23.46
N PRO A 437 15.33 -51.61 -24.01
CA PRO A 437 14.87 -52.88 -23.43
C PRO A 437 15.42 -53.16 -22.02
N GLN A 438 16.62 -52.62 -21.72
CA GLN A 438 17.21 -52.76 -20.39
C GLN A 438 16.43 -52.01 -19.33
N SER A 439 15.87 -50.82 -19.67
CA SER A 439 15.06 -50.03 -18.74
C SER A 439 13.70 -50.71 -18.42
N ILE A 440 13.15 -51.49 -19.38
CA ILE A 440 11.97 -52.32 -19.16
C ILE A 440 12.31 -53.45 -18.16
N ALA A 441 13.44 -54.14 -18.33
CA ALA A 441 13.89 -55.18 -17.42
C ALA A 441 14.15 -54.62 -15.99
N ASP A 442 14.73 -53.45 -15.88
CA ASP A 442 15.00 -52.77 -14.61
C ASP A 442 13.70 -52.37 -13.90
N PHE A 443 12.67 -51.88 -14.63
CA PHE A 443 11.35 -51.58 -14.09
C PHE A 443 10.66 -52.85 -13.57
N LYS A 444 10.66 -53.95 -14.36
CA LYS A 444 10.12 -55.25 -13.94
C LYS A 444 10.87 -55.85 -12.74
N ALA A 445 12.12 -55.49 -12.54
CA ALA A 445 12.91 -55.83 -11.35
C ALA A 445 12.69 -54.90 -10.12
N GLY A 446 11.67 -54.00 -10.18
CA GLY A 446 11.28 -53.11 -9.07
C GLY A 446 12.15 -51.85 -8.92
N LYS A 447 12.91 -51.44 -9.95
CA LYS A 447 13.71 -50.22 -9.92
C LYS A 447 12.88 -49.01 -10.42
N ASP A 448 12.21 -48.32 -9.55
CA ASP A 448 11.33 -47.16 -9.87
C ASP A 448 12.01 -46.03 -10.67
N ARG A 449 13.34 -45.90 -10.57
CA ARG A 449 14.11 -44.89 -11.34
C ARG A 449 14.08 -45.12 -12.86
N ALA A 450 13.80 -46.33 -13.30
CA ALA A 450 13.74 -46.67 -14.73
C ALA A 450 12.57 -45.96 -15.44
N ILE A 451 11.44 -45.81 -14.77
CA ILE A 451 10.27 -45.10 -15.34
C ILE A 451 10.56 -43.61 -15.54
N GLY A 452 11.25 -42.97 -14.60
CA GLY A 452 11.64 -41.55 -14.72
C GLY A 452 12.58 -41.31 -15.92
N PHE A 453 13.49 -42.23 -16.19
CA PHE A 453 14.39 -42.22 -17.36
C PHE A 453 13.55 -42.34 -18.66
N LEU A 454 12.64 -43.31 -18.75
CA LEU A 454 11.78 -43.53 -19.93
C LEU A 454 10.86 -42.34 -20.20
N VAL A 455 10.25 -41.76 -19.16
CA VAL A 455 9.49 -40.49 -19.28
C VAL A 455 10.38 -39.42 -19.88
N GLY A 456 11.62 -39.24 -19.38
CA GLY A 456 12.59 -38.30 -19.92
C GLY A 456 12.89 -38.49 -21.40
N GLN A 457 12.99 -39.74 -21.88
CA GLN A 457 13.24 -40.08 -23.30
C GLN A 457 12.02 -39.75 -24.18
N VAL A 458 10.79 -40.08 -23.72
CA VAL A 458 9.55 -39.71 -24.43
C VAL A 458 9.42 -38.19 -24.50
N MET A 459 9.67 -37.48 -23.39
CA MET A 459 9.65 -36.02 -23.36
C MET A 459 10.71 -35.40 -24.32
N LYS A 460 11.89 -36.00 -24.44
CA LYS A 460 12.93 -35.56 -25.37
C LYS A 460 12.48 -35.76 -26.83
N LYS A 461 11.97 -36.93 -27.19
CA LYS A 461 11.47 -37.25 -28.54
C LYS A 461 10.26 -36.37 -28.93
N SER A 462 9.35 -36.13 -28.01
CA SER A 462 8.18 -35.23 -28.22
C SER A 462 8.57 -33.74 -28.18
N ARG A 463 9.83 -33.38 -27.97
CA ARG A 463 10.31 -31.99 -27.77
C ARG A 463 9.60 -31.27 -26.62
N GLY A 464 9.25 -32.01 -25.58
CA GLY A 464 8.53 -31.50 -24.41
C GLY A 464 7.02 -31.27 -24.63
N LYS A 465 6.45 -31.74 -25.73
CA LYS A 465 5.04 -31.56 -26.08
C LYS A 465 4.11 -32.66 -25.59
N ALA A 466 4.61 -33.87 -25.25
CA ALA A 466 3.77 -34.92 -24.69
C ALA A 466 3.29 -34.58 -23.28
N ASN A 467 2.05 -34.98 -22.92
CA ASN A 467 1.54 -34.84 -21.57
C ASN A 467 2.25 -35.81 -20.63
N PRO A 468 3.02 -35.36 -19.61
CA PRO A 468 3.80 -36.25 -18.74
C PRO A 468 2.95 -37.27 -17.98
N GLY A 469 1.74 -36.89 -17.55
CA GLY A 469 0.82 -37.80 -16.86
C GLY A 469 0.35 -38.94 -17.77
N MET A 470 0.01 -38.61 -19.02
CA MET A 470 -0.40 -39.62 -20.04
C MET A 470 0.78 -40.52 -20.45
N VAL A 471 1.96 -39.92 -20.60
CA VAL A 471 3.21 -40.65 -20.86
C VAL A 471 3.49 -41.67 -19.76
N ASN A 472 3.37 -41.24 -18.49
CA ASN A 472 3.61 -42.14 -17.35
C ASN A 472 2.57 -43.27 -17.30
N LYS A 473 1.31 -42.95 -17.54
CA LYS A 473 0.21 -43.95 -17.61
C LYS A 473 0.48 -45.00 -18.70
N LEU A 474 0.77 -44.56 -19.94
CA LEU A 474 1.02 -45.45 -21.07
C LEU A 474 2.31 -46.29 -20.90
N LEU A 475 3.37 -45.69 -20.30
CA LEU A 475 4.60 -46.46 -20.00
C LEU A 475 4.30 -47.58 -19.00
N VAL A 476 3.55 -47.32 -17.93
CA VAL A 476 3.20 -48.33 -16.94
C VAL A 476 2.33 -49.41 -17.56
N GLU A 477 1.28 -49.03 -18.32
CA GLU A 477 0.35 -49.99 -18.99
C GLU A 477 1.11 -50.91 -19.99
N LYS A 478 2.05 -50.36 -20.76
CA LYS A 478 2.79 -51.12 -21.76
C LYS A 478 3.99 -51.94 -21.22
N MET A 479 4.44 -51.63 -20.00
CA MET A 479 5.51 -52.39 -19.33
C MET A 479 5.02 -53.47 -18.38
N GLN A 480 3.73 -53.44 -17.98
CA GLN A 480 3.13 -54.54 -17.24
C GLN A 480 2.96 -55.76 -18.11
#